data_36ce987f7593c2200e085d3ef58398f8
#
_entry.id   36ce987f7593c2200e085d3ef58398f8
#
_cell.length_a   1.000
_cell.length_b   1.000
_cell.length_c   1.000
_cell.angle_alpha   90.00
_cell.angle_beta   90.00
_cell.angle_gamma   90.00
#
_symmetry.space_group_name_H-M   'P 1'
#
loop_
_entity.id
_entity.type
_entity.pdbx_description
1 polymer ?
#
loop_
_entity_poly.entity_id
_entity_poly.type
_entity_poly.pdbx_seq_one_letter_code
_entity_poly.pdbx_strand_id
1 'polypeptide(L)'
;SGLETFSRRIVEVLGERVAVFKPQSAFFEIHGSAGIAVLERVLTDIAQAGALSILDVKRGDIGSTMDAYADAYLADGSPLAADAITVSPYLGFGSLQPAFDRAHRFDRGVYVLARTSNPEGGQVQLARPIGEDATTSVAQEVIDAAKRLNQESRQGAIGLVVGGTHDQLGCDLSGFNGSILVPGIGFQGGRIEDLPAVFGDALPALLPSVSRDVIGAGHDAAALNERVDRLLAAHV
;
A
#
# COMPACT_ATOMS: atom_id res chain seq x y z
N SER A 1 7.53 13.46 -21.27
CA SER A 1 8.16 14.13 -20.11
C SER A 1 9.14 13.19 -19.43
N GLY A 2 10.11 13.69 -18.67
CA GLY A 2 11.05 12.85 -17.92
C GLY A 2 10.34 11.89 -16.96
N LEU A 3 9.27 12.34 -16.30
CA LEU A 3 8.41 11.52 -15.47
C LEU A 3 7.83 10.32 -16.26
N GLU A 4 7.28 10.56 -17.43
CA GLU A 4 6.68 9.51 -18.24
C GLU A 4 7.70 8.49 -18.73
N THR A 5 8.80 8.97 -19.32
CA THR A 5 9.87 8.10 -19.81
C THR A 5 10.42 7.21 -18.69
N PHE A 6 10.67 7.81 -17.52
CA PHE A 6 11.16 7.09 -16.36
C PHE A 6 10.17 6.04 -15.87
N SER A 7 8.92 6.44 -15.58
CA SER A 7 7.92 5.55 -14.96
C SER A 7 7.59 4.36 -15.88
N ARG A 8 7.38 4.62 -17.19
CA ARG A 8 7.08 3.56 -18.16
C ARG A 8 8.28 2.64 -18.40
N ARG A 9 9.52 3.19 -18.37
CA ARG A 9 10.73 2.36 -18.47
C ARG A 9 10.88 1.40 -17.30
N ILE A 10 10.56 1.80 -16.08
CA ILE A 10 10.58 0.91 -14.90
C ILE A 10 9.58 -0.25 -15.09
N VAL A 11 8.37 0.02 -15.56
CA VAL A 11 7.38 -1.02 -15.82
C VAL A 11 7.85 -1.94 -16.95
N GLU A 12 8.37 -1.40 -18.05
CA GLU A 12 8.89 -2.17 -19.18
C GLU A 12 10.00 -3.15 -18.76
N VAL A 13 10.93 -2.70 -17.89
CA VAL A 13 12.06 -3.52 -17.48
C VAL A 13 11.69 -4.56 -16.44
N LEU A 14 10.81 -4.19 -15.49
CA LEU A 14 10.54 -5.01 -14.31
C LEU A 14 9.18 -5.72 -14.35
N GLY A 15 8.33 -5.48 -15.38
CA GLY A 15 6.95 -5.97 -15.42
C GLY A 15 6.82 -7.49 -15.33
N GLU A 16 7.76 -8.23 -15.91
CA GLU A 16 7.80 -9.70 -15.84
C GLU A 16 8.55 -10.25 -14.61
N ARG A 17 9.14 -9.35 -13.80
CA ARG A 17 10.02 -9.72 -12.67
C ARG A 17 9.39 -9.48 -11.32
N VAL A 18 8.47 -8.52 -11.22
CA VAL A 18 7.81 -8.16 -9.96
C VAL A 18 6.30 -8.36 -10.08
N ALA A 19 5.71 -8.93 -9.06
CA ALA A 19 4.26 -9.19 -9.07
C ALA A 19 3.43 -7.92 -8.91
N VAL A 20 3.98 -6.89 -8.26
CA VAL A 20 3.22 -5.69 -7.86
C VAL A 20 4.05 -4.43 -8.04
N PHE A 21 3.47 -3.42 -8.66
CA PHE A 21 3.98 -2.05 -8.67
C PHE A 21 3.17 -1.16 -7.75
N LYS A 22 3.85 -0.23 -7.06
CA LYS A 22 3.20 0.75 -6.20
C LYS A 22 3.51 2.18 -6.64
N PRO A 23 2.80 2.73 -7.65
CA PRO A 23 2.92 4.15 -8.00
C PRO A 23 2.50 5.04 -6.82
N GLN A 24 3.33 6.05 -6.52
CA GLN A 24 2.99 7.07 -5.53
C GLN A 24 2.34 8.27 -6.25
N SER A 25 1.04 8.45 -6.05
CA SER A 25 0.22 9.46 -6.74
C SER A 25 0.79 10.88 -6.62
N ALA A 26 1.30 11.24 -5.45
CA ALA A 26 1.83 12.58 -5.20
C ALA A 26 2.91 13.03 -6.19
N PHE A 27 3.76 12.10 -6.69
CA PHE A 27 4.79 12.44 -7.67
C PHE A 27 4.26 12.68 -9.08
N PHE A 28 3.03 12.30 -9.35
CA PHE A 28 2.29 12.64 -10.57
C PHE A 28 1.45 13.90 -10.37
N GLU A 29 0.78 14.01 -9.22
CA GLU A 29 -0.09 15.15 -8.87
C GLU A 29 0.64 16.49 -8.91
N ILE A 30 1.93 16.57 -8.53
CA ILE A 30 2.73 17.81 -8.60
C ILE A 30 2.85 18.38 -10.02
N HIS A 31 2.56 17.59 -11.06
CA HIS A 31 2.57 18.00 -12.45
C HIS A 31 1.17 18.31 -13.01
N GLY A 32 0.16 18.40 -12.12
CA GLY A 32 -1.23 18.69 -12.50
C GLY A 32 -1.82 17.65 -13.44
N SER A 33 -2.70 18.07 -14.33
CA SER A 33 -3.39 17.19 -15.28
C SER A 33 -2.44 16.40 -16.19
N ALA A 34 -1.31 16.99 -16.57
CA ALA A 34 -0.30 16.31 -17.38
C ALA A 34 0.34 15.12 -16.62
N GLY A 35 0.57 15.27 -15.32
CA GLY A 35 1.08 14.17 -14.49
C GLY A 35 0.04 13.09 -14.27
N ILE A 36 -1.23 13.45 -14.05
CA ILE A 36 -2.33 12.50 -13.95
C ILE A 36 -2.46 11.67 -15.24
N ALA A 37 -2.41 12.32 -16.40
CA ALA A 37 -2.42 11.60 -17.69
C ALA A 37 -1.22 10.64 -17.88
N VAL A 38 -0.07 10.92 -17.27
CA VAL A 38 1.05 9.96 -17.21
C VAL A 38 0.71 8.79 -16.29
N LEU A 39 0.13 9.05 -15.13
CA LEU A 39 -0.27 8.00 -14.18
C LEU A 39 -1.26 7.01 -14.81
N GLU A 40 -2.27 7.51 -15.56
CA GLU A 40 -3.22 6.67 -16.29
C GLU A 40 -2.50 5.70 -17.25
N ARG A 41 -1.51 6.19 -18.01
CA ARG A 41 -0.71 5.35 -18.90
C ARG A 41 0.16 4.34 -18.16
N VAL A 42 0.73 4.73 -17.03
CA VAL A 42 1.55 3.83 -16.19
C VAL A 42 0.71 2.70 -15.61
N LEU A 43 -0.52 2.97 -15.14
CA LEU A 43 -1.44 1.94 -14.67
C LEU A 43 -1.83 0.98 -15.81
N THR A 44 -2.06 1.52 -17.01
CA THR A 44 -2.31 0.70 -18.21
C THR A 44 -1.11 -0.19 -18.56
N ASP A 45 0.11 0.35 -18.52
CA ASP A 45 1.34 -0.43 -18.81
C ASP A 45 1.54 -1.55 -17.78
N ILE A 46 1.29 -1.30 -16.49
CA ILE A 46 1.37 -2.31 -15.41
C ILE A 46 0.40 -3.46 -15.69
N ALA A 47 -0.86 -3.15 -16.02
CA ALA A 47 -1.86 -4.17 -16.34
C ALA A 47 -1.48 -4.97 -17.59
N GLN A 48 -0.95 -4.32 -18.64
CA GLN A 48 -0.48 -4.98 -19.86
C GLN A 48 0.73 -5.88 -19.62
N ALA A 49 1.58 -5.55 -18.66
CA ALA A 49 2.70 -6.39 -18.24
C ALA A 49 2.25 -7.62 -17.41
N GLY A 50 0.97 -7.72 -17.07
CA GLY A 50 0.43 -8.79 -16.22
C GLY A 50 0.76 -8.66 -14.74
N ALA A 51 1.25 -7.50 -14.30
CA ALA A 51 1.52 -7.19 -12.91
C ALA A 51 0.33 -6.48 -12.26
N LEU A 52 0.26 -6.52 -10.93
CA LEU A 52 -0.74 -5.80 -10.14
C LEU A 52 -0.26 -4.39 -9.78
N SER A 53 -1.22 -3.50 -9.57
CA SER A 53 -0.98 -2.12 -9.15
C SER A 53 -1.56 -1.83 -7.77
N ILE A 54 -0.76 -1.22 -6.87
CA ILE A 54 -1.25 -0.60 -5.65
C ILE A 54 -1.05 0.91 -5.82
N LEU A 55 -2.11 1.66 -6.07
CA LEU A 55 -2.00 3.10 -6.21
C LEU A 55 -1.97 3.77 -4.82
N ASP A 56 -0.81 4.32 -4.48
CA ASP A 56 -0.57 4.92 -3.17
C ASP A 56 -1.11 6.36 -3.12
N VAL A 57 -2.42 6.50 -2.82
CA VAL A 57 -3.16 7.78 -2.81
C VAL A 57 -3.49 8.27 -1.41
N LYS A 58 -3.53 7.39 -0.42
CA LYS A 58 -3.86 7.69 0.99
C LYS A 58 -5.10 8.56 1.15
N ARG A 59 -6.15 8.29 0.33
CA ARG A 59 -7.42 9.03 0.43
C ARG A 59 -8.19 8.61 1.69
N GLY A 60 -9.03 9.51 2.17
CA GLY A 60 -9.93 9.27 3.29
C GLY A 60 -10.87 10.46 3.42
N ASP A 61 -12.18 10.19 3.41
CA ASP A 61 -13.23 11.18 3.55
C ASP A 61 -14.51 10.50 4.06
N ILE A 62 -15.63 11.22 4.10
CA ILE A 62 -16.94 10.75 4.53
C ILE A 62 -17.96 10.85 3.38
N GLY A 63 -19.00 10.01 3.42
CA GLY A 63 -20.17 10.09 2.56
C GLY A 63 -19.83 10.16 1.07
N SER A 64 -20.51 11.04 0.36
CA SER A 64 -20.40 11.17 -1.11
C SER A 64 -18.99 11.54 -1.61
N THR A 65 -18.17 12.20 -0.79
CA THR A 65 -16.78 12.48 -1.14
C THR A 65 -15.97 11.19 -1.14
N MET A 66 -16.15 10.33 -0.15
CA MET A 66 -15.48 9.03 -0.13
C MET A 66 -15.98 8.11 -1.25
N ASP A 67 -17.28 8.16 -1.60
CA ASP A 67 -17.84 7.49 -2.79
C ASP A 67 -17.12 7.93 -4.06
N ALA A 68 -16.93 9.23 -4.25
CA ALA A 68 -16.25 9.77 -5.43
C ALA A 68 -14.79 9.32 -5.52
N TYR A 69 -14.06 9.27 -4.39
CA TYR A 69 -12.70 8.71 -4.36
C TYR A 69 -12.70 7.22 -4.68
N ALA A 70 -13.63 6.45 -4.10
CA ALA A 70 -13.74 5.02 -4.37
C ALA A 70 -14.05 4.74 -5.85
N ASP A 71 -14.95 5.49 -6.45
CA ASP A 71 -15.26 5.37 -7.89
C ASP A 71 -14.05 5.75 -8.76
N ALA A 72 -13.32 6.81 -8.41
CA ALA A 72 -12.16 7.25 -9.17
C ALA A 72 -11.03 6.22 -9.22
N TYR A 73 -10.81 5.46 -8.15
CA TYR A 73 -9.64 4.58 -8.02
C TYR A 73 -9.95 3.09 -8.06
N LEU A 74 -11.21 2.68 -7.86
CA LEU A 74 -11.58 1.26 -7.76
C LEU A 74 -12.68 0.84 -8.75
N ALA A 75 -13.45 1.77 -9.35
CA ALA A 75 -14.51 1.37 -10.26
C ALA A 75 -13.95 0.97 -11.63
N ASP A 76 -14.54 -0.07 -12.24
CA ASP A 76 -14.23 -0.45 -13.60
C ASP A 76 -14.53 0.70 -14.57
N GLY A 77 -13.61 0.90 -15.53
CA GLY A 77 -13.72 1.96 -16.52
C GLY A 77 -13.20 3.33 -16.05
N SER A 78 -12.82 3.48 -14.77
CA SER A 78 -12.11 4.68 -14.36
C SER A 78 -10.67 4.67 -14.92
N PRO A 79 -10.18 5.80 -15.48
CA PRO A 79 -8.81 5.88 -15.99
C PRO A 79 -7.74 5.68 -14.92
N LEU A 80 -8.07 5.94 -13.65
CA LEU A 80 -7.18 5.79 -12.50
C LEU A 80 -7.44 4.50 -11.70
N ALA A 81 -8.28 3.60 -12.22
CA ALA A 81 -8.56 2.34 -11.54
C ALA A 81 -7.28 1.52 -11.37
N ALA A 82 -7.01 1.08 -10.15
CA ALA A 82 -5.90 0.23 -9.77
C ALA A 82 -6.41 -1.07 -9.12
N ASP A 83 -5.58 -2.10 -9.07
CA ASP A 83 -5.95 -3.37 -8.42
C ASP A 83 -6.11 -3.20 -6.91
N ALA A 84 -5.39 -2.25 -6.31
CA ALA A 84 -5.60 -1.83 -4.93
C ALA A 84 -5.22 -0.36 -4.72
N ILE A 85 -5.72 0.23 -3.64
CA ILE A 85 -5.38 1.60 -3.21
C ILE A 85 -5.01 1.66 -1.73
N THR A 86 -4.30 2.71 -1.33
CA THR A 86 -4.10 3.04 0.08
C THR A 86 -5.12 4.07 0.55
N VAL A 87 -5.63 3.91 1.78
CA VAL A 87 -6.61 4.81 2.39
C VAL A 87 -6.23 5.17 3.82
N SER A 88 -6.63 6.36 4.25
CA SER A 88 -6.36 6.86 5.60
C SER A 88 -7.61 6.80 6.48
N PRO A 89 -7.55 6.12 7.64
CA PRO A 89 -8.69 5.98 8.54
C PRO A 89 -8.83 7.14 9.54
N TYR A 90 -8.19 8.29 9.29
CA TYR A 90 -8.17 9.39 10.24
C TYR A 90 -9.56 9.92 10.62
N LEU A 91 -10.53 9.82 9.71
CA LEU A 91 -11.94 10.17 9.95
C LEU A 91 -12.77 9.00 10.53
N GLY A 92 -12.11 7.96 10.99
CA GLY A 92 -12.71 6.72 11.48
C GLY A 92 -12.75 5.62 10.42
N PHE A 93 -12.54 4.36 10.85
CA PHE A 93 -12.50 3.21 9.93
C PHE A 93 -13.79 3.05 9.11
N GLY A 94 -14.96 3.24 9.75
CA GLY A 94 -16.26 3.12 9.08
C GLY A 94 -16.51 4.16 7.99
N SER A 95 -15.81 5.31 8.00
CA SER A 95 -15.92 6.32 6.92
C SER A 95 -15.40 5.81 5.57
N LEU A 96 -14.58 4.75 5.58
CA LEU A 96 -13.99 4.13 4.40
C LEU A 96 -14.89 3.08 3.74
N GLN A 97 -16.10 2.83 4.28
CA GLN A 97 -17.03 1.81 3.77
C GLN A 97 -17.25 1.90 2.25
N PRO A 98 -17.38 3.09 1.62
CA PRO A 98 -17.50 3.17 0.16
C PRO A 98 -16.34 2.54 -0.60
N ALA A 99 -15.09 2.65 -0.09
CA ALA A 99 -13.94 2.01 -0.71
C ALA A 99 -13.97 0.48 -0.54
N PHE A 100 -14.40 0.00 0.62
CA PHE A 100 -14.54 -1.44 0.88
C PHE A 100 -15.63 -2.05 -0.01
N ASP A 101 -16.77 -1.38 -0.18
CA ASP A 101 -17.86 -1.82 -1.06
C ASP A 101 -17.42 -1.87 -2.53
N ARG A 102 -16.66 -0.87 -3.01
CA ARG A 102 -16.12 -0.87 -4.38
C ARG A 102 -15.07 -1.95 -4.58
N ALA A 103 -14.17 -2.13 -3.61
CA ALA A 103 -13.17 -3.20 -3.65
C ALA A 103 -13.84 -4.58 -3.76
N HIS A 104 -14.86 -4.83 -2.94
CA HIS A 104 -15.65 -6.05 -3.02
C HIS A 104 -16.36 -6.21 -4.37
N ARG A 105 -17.00 -5.14 -4.86
CA ARG A 105 -17.78 -5.18 -6.09
C ARG A 105 -16.94 -5.44 -7.34
N PHE A 106 -15.73 -4.91 -7.39
CA PHE A 106 -14.86 -4.93 -8.57
C PHE A 106 -13.64 -5.85 -8.40
N ASP A 107 -13.64 -6.73 -7.39
CA ASP A 107 -12.54 -7.67 -7.08
C ASP A 107 -11.19 -6.96 -6.93
N ARG A 108 -11.15 -5.91 -6.10
CA ARG A 108 -9.99 -5.07 -5.86
C ARG A 108 -9.63 -5.04 -4.39
N GLY A 109 -8.46 -4.46 -4.05
CA GLY A 109 -7.95 -4.36 -2.70
C GLY A 109 -7.94 -2.94 -2.13
N VAL A 110 -8.00 -2.85 -0.81
CA VAL A 110 -7.82 -1.59 -0.06
C VAL A 110 -6.82 -1.80 1.06
N TYR A 111 -5.74 -1.02 1.08
CA TYR A 111 -4.76 -1.02 2.17
C TYR A 111 -5.00 0.15 3.10
N VAL A 112 -5.43 -0.14 4.32
CA VAL A 112 -5.70 0.88 5.34
C VAL A 112 -4.42 1.20 6.12
N LEU A 113 -4.11 2.49 6.30
CA LEU A 113 -2.98 2.91 7.13
C LEU A 113 -3.23 2.52 8.58
N ALA A 114 -2.40 1.65 9.15
CA ALA A 114 -2.50 1.23 10.55
C ALA A 114 -1.30 1.73 11.37
N ARG A 115 -0.08 1.33 11.01
CA ARG A 115 1.15 1.74 11.71
C ARG A 115 2.21 2.14 10.68
N THR A 116 2.30 3.43 10.39
CA THR A 116 3.18 3.97 9.34
C THR A 116 4.64 4.09 9.79
N SER A 117 5.58 4.09 8.85
CA SER A 117 7.03 4.06 9.11
C SER A 117 7.62 5.34 9.70
N ASN A 118 6.92 6.47 9.63
CA ASN A 118 7.39 7.76 10.10
C ASN A 118 7.22 7.91 11.63
N PRO A 119 8.19 8.55 12.33
CA PRO A 119 8.16 8.65 13.79
C PRO A 119 6.96 9.44 14.33
N GLU A 120 6.48 10.46 13.61
CA GLU A 120 5.35 11.31 14.03
C GLU A 120 4.03 10.52 14.09
N GLY A 121 3.92 9.45 13.31
CA GLY A 121 2.72 8.61 13.26
C GLY A 121 2.32 8.04 14.62
N GLY A 122 3.29 7.84 15.51
CA GLY A 122 3.05 7.32 16.86
C GLY A 122 2.11 8.18 17.71
N GLN A 123 2.08 9.50 17.50
CA GLN A 123 1.19 10.40 18.24
C GLN A 123 -0.30 10.07 18.05
N VAL A 124 -0.68 9.64 16.84
CA VAL A 124 -2.06 9.28 16.51
C VAL A 124 -2.27 7.77 16.63
N GLN A 125 -1.38 7.00 16.03
CA GLN A 125 -1.57 5.56 15.85
C GLN A 125 -1.43 4.76 17.15
N LEU A 126 -0.59 5.22 18.10
CA LEU A 126 -0.42 4.61 19.41
C LEU A 126 -1.23 5.33 20.51
N ALA A 127 -1.97 6.39 20.16
CA ALA A 127 -2.92 6.99 21.08
C ALA A 127 -4.00 5.98 21.46
N ARG A 128 -4.54 6.12 22.65
CA ARG A 128 -5.68 5.32 23.12
C ARG A 128 -6.93 6.18 23.05
N PRO A 129 -8.04 5.67 22.51
CA PRO A 129 -9.33 6.35 22.58
C PRO A 129 -9.72 6.63 24.03
N ILE A 130 -10.55 7.65 24.22
CA ILE A 130 -11.10 7.96 25.54
C ILE A 130 -12.35 7.11 25.77
N GLY A 131 -12.38 6.31 26.82
CA GLY A 131 -13.51 5.46 27.22
C GLY A 131 -13.11 4.48 28.31
N GLU A 132 -14.09 3.95 29.05
CA GLU A 132 -13.83 3.03 30.19
C GLU A 132 -13.18 1.71 29.73
N ASP A 133 -13.44 1.28 28.49
CA ASP A 133 -12.91 0.03 27.90
C ASP A 133 -11.76 0.22 26.90
N ALA A 134 -11.21 1.45 26.78
CA ALA A 134 -10.17 1.75 25.80
C ALA A 134 -8.79 1.20 26.24
N THR A 135 -8.61 -0.11 26.04
CA THR A 135 -7.36 -0.81 26.37
C THR A 135 -6.38 -0.87 25.21
N THR A 136 -6.87 -0.64 23.98
CA THR A 136 -6.13 -0.79 22.72
C THR A 136 -5.73 0.57 22.12
N SER A 137 -4.74 0.57 21.21
CA SER A 137 -4.35 1.76 20.46
C SER A 137 -5.26 1.97 19.24
N VAL A 138 -5.25 3.20 18.70
CA VAL A 138 -5.93 3.49 17.40
C VAL A 138 -5.46 2.53 16.30
N ALA A 139 -4.16 2.23 16.22
CA ALA A 139 -3.64 1.26 15.26
C ALA A 139 -4.25 -0.13 15.46
N GLN A 140 -4.40 -0.58 16.71
CA GLN A 140 -5.01 -1.87 17.01
C GLN A 140 -6.49 -1.91 16.62
N GLU A 141 -7.23 -0.84 16.88
CA GLU A 141 -8.64 -0.76 16.47
C GLU A 141 -8.80 -0.86 14.95
N VAL A 142 -7.91 -0.22 14.18
CA VAL A 142 -7.89 -0.34 12.71
C VAL A 142 -7.60 -1.78 12.28
N ILE A 143 -6.60 -2.43 12.89
CA ILE A 143 -6.25 -3.83 12.60
C ILE A 143 -7.43 -4.76 12.88
N ASP A 144 -8.05 -4.63 14.05
CA ASP A 144 -9.15 -5.47 14.47
C ASP A 144 -10.41 -5.25 13.61
N ALA A 145 -10.67 -4.01 13.19
CA ALA A 145 -11.78 -3.70 12.28
C ALA A 145 -11.55 -4.31 10.90
N ALA A 146 -10.33 -4.19 10.34
CA ALA A 146 -9.98 -4.80 9.05
C ALA A 146 -10.06 -6.34 9.12
N LYS A 147 -9.57 -6.94 10.20
CA LYS A 147 -9.65 -8.39 10.44
C LYS A 147 -11.09 -8.89 10.47
N ARG A 148 -11.99 -8.20 11.19
CA ARG A 148 -13.42 -8.53 11.23
C ARG A 148 -14.05 -8.45 9.84
N LEU A 149 -13.82 -7.37 9.11
CA LEU A 149 -14.39 -7.16 7.79
C LEU A 149 -13.94 -8.26 6.80
N ASN A 150 -12.69 -8.66 6.83
CA ASN A 150 -12.18 -9.77 6.02
C ASN A 150 -12.80 -11.14 6.41
N GLN A 151 -13.11 -11.37 7.69
CA GLN A 151 -13.80 -12.59 8.15
C GLN A 151 -15.23 -12.65 7.63
N GLU A 152 -15.93 -11.53 7.60
CA GLU A 152 -17.30 -11.42 7.12
C GLU A 152 -17.39 -11.59 5.60
N SER A 153 -16.49 -10.95 4.85
CA SER A 153 -16.48 -10.97 3.38
C SER A 153 -15.87 -12.23 2.77
N ARG A 154 -15.03 -12.96 3.50
CA ARG A 154 -14.24 -14.11 3.06
C ARG A 154 -13.28 -13.86 1.87
N GLN A 155 -13.08 -12.62 1.46
CA GLN A 155 -12.25 -12.27 0.30
C GLN A 155 -10.85 -11.79 0.64
N GLY A 156 -10.60 -11.38 1.91
CA GLY A 156 -9.30 -10.85 2.31
C GLY A 156 -8.89 -9.56 1.57
N ALA A 157 -9.86 -8.84 1.02
CA ALA A 157 -9.64 -7.65 0.17
C ALA A 157 -9.08 -6.45 0.95
N ILE A 158 -9.19 -6.47 2.28
CA ILE A 158 -8.71 -5.38 3.14
C ILE A 158 -7.33 -5.75 3.68
N GLY A 159 -6.33 -5.03 3.20
CA GLY A 159 -4.96 -5.09 3.69
C GLY A 159 -4.65 -3.95 4.67
N LEU A 160 -3.46 -3.99 5.24
CA LEU A 160 -2.94 -2.97 6.14
C LEU A 160 -1.66 -2.36 5.58
N VAL A 161 -1.39 -1.11 5.92
CA VAL A 161 -0.05 -0.51 5.76
C VAL A 161 0.62 -0.49 7.13
N VAL A 162 1.71 -1.27 7.26
CA VAL A 162 2.53 -1.33 8.47
C VAL A 162 4.00 -1.14 8.10
N GLY A 163 4.63 -0.09 8.64
CA GLY A 163 6.01 0.28 8.29
C GLY A 163 7.05 -0.74 8.77
N GLY A 164 8.05 -0.99 7.93
CA GLY A 164 9.17 -1.90 8.22
C GLY A 164 10.37 -1.24 8.93
N THR A 165 10.19 -0.08 9.55
CA THR A 165 11.26 0.68 10.22
C THR A 165 11.17 0.63 11.74
N HIS A 166 10.22 -0.10 12.29
CA HIS A 166 10.00 -0.19 13.73
C HIS A 166 10.70 -1.40 14.33
N ASP A 167 11.38 -1.21 15.46
CA ASP A 167 11.87 -2.31 16.29
C ASP A 167 10.71 -3.03 17.01
N GLN A 168 9.66 -2.29 17.35
CA GLN A 168 8.43 -2.79 17.95
C GLN A 168 7.24 -2.07 17.35
N LEU A 169 6.25 -2.81 16.90
CA LEU A 169 5.05 -2.25 16.26
C LEU A 169 4.16 -1.50 17.25
N GLY A 170 4.07 -1.97 18.49
CA GLY A 170 3.14 -1.44 19.49
C GLY A 170 1.68 -1.84 19.22
N CYS A 171 1.47 -2.82 18.35
CA CYS A 171 0.18 -3.42 18.01
C CYS A 171 0.37 -4.91 17.68
N ASP A 172 -0.71 -5.68 17.75
CA ASP A 172 -0.73 -7.12 17.50
C ASP A 172 -1.35 -7.40 16.12
N LEU A 173 -0.60 -8.10 15.26
CA LEU A 173 -1.02 -8.55 13.94
C LEU A 173 -1.42 -10.03 13.90
N SER A 174 -1.43 -10.71 15.05
CA SER A 174 -1.72 -12.14 15.14
C SER A 174 -3.07 -12.49 14.52
N GLY A 175 -3.05 -13.46 13.61
CA GLY A 175 -4.26 -13.92 12.93
C GLY A 175 -4.93 -12.87 12.04
N PHE A 176 -4.21 -11.82 11.64
CA PHE A 176 -4.68 -10.94 10.58
C PHE A 176 -4.76 -11.75 9.27
N ASN A 177 -5.88 -11.63 8.58
CA ASN A 177 -6.28 -12.49 7.46
C ASN A 177 -6.31 -11.75 6.11
N GLY A 178 -5.54 -10.69 5.96
CA GLY A 178 -5.29 -9.95 4.71
C GLY A 178 -3.80 -9.76 4.50
N SER A 179 -3.41 -9.14 3.38
CA SER A 179 -2.00 -8.81 3.13
C SER A 179 -1.57 -7.53 3.86
N ILE A 180 -0.28 -7.42 4.14
CA ILE A 180 0.32 -6.30 4.86
C ILE A 180 1.36 -5.64 3.96
N LEU A 181 1.05 -4.45 3.45
CA LEU A 181 2.00 -3.62 2.70
C LEU A 181 3.01 -3.01 3.68
N VAL A 182 4.30 -3.33 3.46
CA VAL A 182 5.39 -2.91 4.34
C VAL A 182 6.30 -1.89 3.64
N PRO A 183 6.00 -0.59 3.73
CA PRO A 183 6.88 0.46 3.25
C PRO A 183 8.04 0.72 4.21
N GLY A 184 9.07 1.42 3.69
CA GLY A 184 10.23 1.83 4.49
C GLY A 184 11.44 0.92 4.38
N ILE A 185 11.38 -0.10 3.53
CA ILE A 185 12.51 -0.99 3.27
C ILE A 185 13.58 -0.30 2.41
N GLY A 186 14.84 -0.51 2.77
CA GLY A 186 16.01 0.07 2.10
C GLY A 186 16.26 1.51 2.53
N PHE A 187 15.98 2.48 1.70
CA PHE A 187 16.35 3.90 1.90
C PHE A 187 15.87 4.51 3.24
N GLN A 188 14.75 4.07 3.80
CA GLN A 188 14.25 4.56 5.09
C GLN A 188 14.82 3.79 6.29
N GLY A 189 15.70 2.82 6.06
CA GLY A 189 16.41 2.07 7.11
C GLY A 189 15.78 0.72 7.48
N GLY A 190 14.58 0.42 7.01
CA GLY A 190 14.00 -0.92 7.18
C GLY A 190 14.78 -1.97 6.37
N ARG A 191 14.95 -3.16 6.91
CA ARG A 191 15.67 -4.27 6.29
C ARG A 191 14.76 -5.48 6.15
N ILE A 192 14.86 -6.19 5.05
CA ILE A 192 14.06 -7.41 4.82
C ILE A 192 14.40 -8.47 5.87
N GLU A 193 15.66 -8.58 6.23
CA GLU A 193 16.18 -9.56 7.19
C GLU A 193 15.63 -9.35 8.62
N ASP A 194 15.17 -8.14 8.95
CA ASP A 194 14.64 -7.80 10.27
C ASP A 194 13.12 -8.09 10.38
N LEU A 195 12.42 -8.27 9.24
CA LEU A 195 10.96 -8.49 9.22
C LEU A 195 10.49 -9.69 10.04
N PRO A 196 11.19 -10.86 10.04
CA PRO A 196 10.78 -11.99 10.87
C PRO A 196 10.74 -11.67 12.36
N ALA A 197 11.70 -10.89 12.86
CA ALA A 197 11.76 -10.52 14.26
C ALA A 197 10.65 -9.53 14.66
N VAL A 198 10.23 -8.66 13.74
CA VAL A 198 9.24 -7.60 13.99
C VAL A 198 7.80 -8.10 13.77
N PHE A 199 7.57 -8.91 12.73
CA PHE A 199 6.23 -9.32 12.30
C PHE A 199 5.81 -10.73 12.74
N GLY A 200 6.76 -11.57 13.18
CA GLY A 200 6.46 -12.90 13.70
C GLY A 200 5.57 -13.74 12.78
N ASP A 201 4.44 -14.22 13.31
CA ASP A 201 3.50 -15.08 12.58
C ASP A 201 2.80 -14.38 11.40
N ALA A 202 2.84 -13.04 11.31
CA ALA A 202 2.30 -12.29 10.19
C ALA A 202 3.23 -12.30 8.96
N LEU A 203 4.45 -12.83 9.06
CA LEU A 203 5.45 -12.86 7.99
C LEU A 203 4.92 -13.33 6.62
N PRO A 204 4.12 -14.41 6.51
CA PRO A 204 3.62 -14.88 5.21
C PRO A 204 2.66 -13.91 4.51
N ALA A 205 2.10 -12.94 5.24
CA ALA A 205 1.16 -11.95 4.70
C ALA A 205 1.85 -10.66 4.22
N LEU A 206 3.17 -10.54 4.39
CA LEU A 206 3.90 -9.31 4.11
C LEU A 206 4.11 -9.11 2.61
N LEU A 207 3.94 -7.85 2.20
CA LEU A 207 4.30 -7.34 0.88
C LEU A 207 5.32 -6.19 1.06
N PRO A 208 6.62 -6.50 1.17
CA PRO A 208 7.66 -5.49 1.33
C PRO A 208 7.73 -4.57 0.11
N SER A 209 7.72 -3.25 0.34
CA SER A 209 7.75 -2.26 -0.73
C SER A 209 9.08 -1.52 -0.75
N VAL A 210 9.81 -1.68 -1.86
CA VAL A 210 11.12 -1.06 -2.09
C VAL A 210 11.03 -0.13 -3.29
N SER A 211 11.60 1.07 -3.20
CA SER A 211 11.51 2.08 -4.27
C SER A 211 12.89 2.67 -4.58
N ARG A 212 13.35 3.64 -3.79
CA ARG A 212 14.60 4.38 -4.05
C ARG A 212 15.83 3.49 -4.15
N ASP A 213 15.84 2.38 -3.47
CA ASP A 213 16.92 1.41 -3.49
C ASP A 213 17.00 0.66 -4.85
N VAL A 214 15.86 0.40 -5.49
CA VAL A 214 15.80 -0.19 -6.83
C VAL A 214 16.15 0.87 -7.88
N ILE A 215 15.45 2.01 -7.87
CA ILE A 215 15.63 3.06 -8.89
C ILE A 215 16.98 3.75 -8.81
N GLY A 216 17.65 3.71 -7.65
CA GLY A 216 19.01 4.18 -7.46
C GLY A 216 20.06 3.40 -8.25
N ALA A 217 19.74 2.21 -8.75
CA ALA A 217 20.59 1.45 -9.67
C ALA A 217 20.72 2.09 -11.07
N GLY A 218 19.92 3.13 -11.37
CA GLY A 218 19.97 3.87 -12.62
C GLY A 218 18.90 3.44 -13.62
N HIS A 219 19.20 3.65 -14.93
CA HIS A 219 18.22 3.40 -16.01
C HIS A 219 18.54 2.14 -16.82
N ASP A 220 19.69 1.52 -16.55
CA ASP A 220 20.10 0.31 -17.24
C ASP A 220 19.27 -0.89 -16.81
N ALA A 221 18.75 -1.64 -17.78
CA ALA A 221 17.88 -2.80 -17.51
C ALA A 221 18.64 -3.89 -16.72
N ALA A 222 19.91 -4.12 -17.01
CA ALA A 222 20.71 -5.13 -16.30
C ALA A 222 20.90 -4.74 -14.83
N ALA A 223 21.24 -3.48 -14.55
CA ALA A 223 21.44 -2.97 -13.20
C ALA A 223 20.13 -3.02 -12.37
N LEU A 224 18.99 -2.65 -12.96
CA LEU A 224 17.69 -2.74 -12.31
C LEU A 224 17.32 -4.19 -11.96
N ASN A 225 17.48 -5.10 -12.92
CA ASN A 225 17.22 -6.53 -12.72
C ASN A 225 18.12 -7.14 -11.65
N GLU A 226 19.44 -6.86 -11.70
CA GLU A 226 20.38 -7.33 -10.69
C GLU A 226 20.01 -6.84 -9.27
N ARG A 227 19.54 -5.58 -9.17
CA ARG A 227 19.11 -5.04 -7.87
C ARG A 227 17.87 -5.75 -7.35
N VAL A 228 16.88 -6.01 -8.20
CA VAL A 228 15.69 -6.78 -7.85
C VAL A 228 16.06 -8.21 -7.44
N ASP A 229 16.95 -8.88 -8.17
CA ASP A 229 17.41 -10.24 -7.84
C ASP A 229 18.04 -10.33 -6.45
N ARG A 230 18.85 -9.34 -6.07
CA ARG A 230 19.43 -9.27 -4.72
C ARG A 230 18.37 -9.12 -3.63
N LEU A 231 17.33 -8.31 -3.89
CA LEU A 231 16.24 -8.10 -2.93
C LEU A 231 15.39 -9.36 -2.79
N LEU A 232 15.09 -10.04 -3.89
CA LEU A 232 14.35 -11.30 -3.86
C LEU A 232 15.12 -12.40 -3.13
N ALA A 233 16.44 -12.50 -3.35
CA ALA A 233 17.29 -13.45 -2.64
C ALA A 233 17.38 -13.21 -1.12
N ALA A 234 17.23 -11.97 -0.67
CA ALA A 234 17.21 -11.62 0.75
C ALA A 234 15.84 -11.93 1.43
N HIS A 235 14.80 -12.20 0.65
CA HIS A 235 13.45 -12.49 1.15
C HIS A 235 13.19 -14.00 1.36
N VAL A 236 14.08 -14.86 0.90
CA VAL A 236 14.04 -16.32 1.07
C VAL A 236 14.81 -16.74 2.31
#